data_8a7454248c01cfa39685ce6beadd5bfb
#
_entry.id   8a7454248c01cfa39685ce6beadd5bfb
#
_cell.length_a   1.000
_cell.length_b   1.000
_cell.length_c   1.000
_cell.angle_alpha   90.00
_cell.angle_beta   90.00
_cell.angle_gamma   90.00
#
_symmetry.space_group_name_H-M   'P 1'
#
loop_
_entity.id
_entity.type
_entity.pdbx_description
1 polymer ?
#
loop_
_entity_poly.entity_id
_entity_poly.type
_entity_poly.pdbx_seq_one_letter_code
_entity_poly.pdbx_strand_id
1 'polypeptide(L)'
;MVQITFKGKPVISVNVKVAAIVTLIIPSLVFLLTHVRLIFALPCSICLAVSVILYIRGHSGRSISTSDRRGSGQISLLTAVSCLFIAALWTFFSGIGGFFSQSYDFHGRNAIIHDLFNNPWPVYFADTPYALTYYTGYWLVPVGLAKLFVPLIGSDAAWNVMNTLQYIETVWMLWIVFVLLITLFRKTRYPVLILLFFIFFSGLDIIMYYVNNGWKLDSHLEWWSVIWQYSSNTTCLFWVYNQAVPAWIAVLLLLHSQKGIRFYALIGLSIAIYSPFPLVGFALICVALFVFLSIFARKKRDKLSGYLKEAFSLSNCLAVAGVIPILLYLCSNQSASGTAFHLEIYPDRFSFGKFLISILRFDFIEWGIWALLLFRSYRKEPMYFIACASLFLIPFFRAGGYENDFVMRASIPALIILMTYCIRYMLDFRKTKQILGCLIMTVIFVIGAATPAVEFKRGFWEFINNGFRPKISDDFKTVLSPLADNNNFIGNTDEAFFYQYLARK
;
A
#
# COMPACT_ATOMS: atom_id res chain seq x y z
N MET A 1 18.94 10.70 6.49
CA MET A 1 19.05 11.49 5.24
C MET A 1 19.60 10.62 4.14
N VAL A 2 19.10 10.78 2.93
CA VAL A 2 19.68 10.21 1.71
C VAL A 2 20.45 11.32 1.00
N GLN A 3 21.72 11.07 0.70
CA GLN A 3 22.55 12.00 -0.06
C GLN A 3 22.58 11.55 -1.51
N ILE A 4 22.13 12.41 -2.40
CA ILE A 4 22.25 12.22 -3.86
C ILE A 4 23.61 12.78 -4.27
N THR A 5 24.47 11.93 -4.85
CA THR A 5 25.85 12.27 -5.20
C THR A 5 26.07 12.26 -6.70
N PHE A 6 26.86 13.21 -7.19
CA PHE A 6 27.37 13.21 -8.57
C PHE A 6 28.90 13.20 -8.54
N LYS A 7 29.53 12.24 -9.22
CA LYS A 7 30.98 12.00 -9.17
C LYS A 7 31.55 11.98 -7.73
N GLY A 8 30.77 11.37 -6.79
CA GLY A 8 31.17 11.24 -5.38
C GLY A 8 30.96 12.48 -4.51
N LYS A 9 30.55 13.63 -5.09
CA LYS A 9 30.25 14.86 -4.33
C LYS A 9 28.75 14.93 -4.04
N PRO A 10 28.31 15.33 -2.85
CA PRO A 10 26.89 15.51 -2.53
C PRO A 10 26.32 16.70 -3.31
N VAL A 11 25.21 16.47 -4.03
CA VAL A 11 24.49 17.49 -4.78
C VAL A 11 23.23 17.92 -4.02
N ILE A 12 22.47 16.93 -3.53
CA ILE A 12 21.21 17.15 -2.82
C ILE A 12 21.17 16.23 -1.60
N SER A 13 20.66 16.74 -0.49
CA SER A 13 20.35 15.93 0.70
C SER A 13 18.85 15.94 0.97
N VAL A 14 18.19 14.79 0.84
CA VAL A 14 16.75 14.65 1.07
C VAL A 14 16.53 13.73 2.27
N ASN A 15 15.67 14.16 3.19
CA ASN A 15 15.19 13.26 4.24
C ASN A 15 13.97 12.48 3.73
N VAL A 16 14.23 11.43 2.94
CA VAL A 16 13.17 10.64 2.28
C VAL A 16 12.18 10.03 3.28
N LYS A 17 12.62 9.71 4.51
CA LYS A 17 11.70 9.20 5.55
C LYS A 17 10.74 10.30 6.02
N VAL A 18 11.21 11.53 6.12
CA VAL A 18 10.37 12.69 6.46
C VAL A 18 9.44 13.00 5.29
N ALA A 19 9.97 13.03 4.06
CA ALA A 19 9.14 13.21 2.87
C ALA A 19 8.03 12.15 2.79
N ALA A 20 8.35 10.88 3.05
CA ALA A 20 7.41 9.77 3.06
C ALA A 20 6.27 9.97 4.07
N ILE A 21 6.58 10.26 5.34
CA ILE A 21 5.53 10.41 6.36
C ILE A 21 4.69 11.66 6.13
N VAL A 22 5.29 12.76 5.65
CA VAL A 22 4.56 13.99 5.30
C VAL A 22 3.61 13.73 4.14
N THR A 23 4.07 13.06 3.07
CA THR A 23 3.22 12.69 1.93
C THR A 23 2.02 11.85 2.37
N LEU A 24 2.21 10.87 3.26
CA LEU A 24 1.13 10.03 3.75
C LEU A 24 0.13 10.77 4.66
N ILE A 25 0.56 11.78 5.41
CA ILE A 25 -0.31 12.48 6.39
C ILE A 25 -1.10 13.63 5.76
N ILE A 26 -0.62 14.26 4.70
CA ILE A 26 -1.29 15.41 4.07
C ILE A 26 -2.76 15.12 3.75
N PRO A 27 -3.15 14.00 3.09
CA PRO A 27 -4.56 13.72 2.82
C PRO A 27 -5.42 13.57 4.08
N SER A 28 -4.85 13.02 5.17
CA SER A 28 -5.56 12.97 6.45
C SER A 28 -5.85 14.36 7.01
N LEU A 29 -4.92 15.31 6.89
CA LEU A 29 -5.13 16.70 7.29
C LEU A 29 -6.16 17.39 6.38
N VAL A 30 -6.10 17.16 5.06
CA VAL A 30 -7.11 17.68 4.12
C VAL A 30 -8.49 17.15 4.49
N PHE A 31 -8.63 15.84 4.73
CA PHE A 31 -9.88 15.23 5.14
C PHE A 31 -10.43 15.86 6.42
N LEU A 32 -9.62 15.95 7.46
CA LEU A 32 -10.05 16.53 8.74
C LEU A 32 -10.58 17.96 8.57
N LEU A 33 -9.86 18.80 7.82
CA LEU A 33 -10.22 20.21 7.65
C LEU A 33 -11.41 20.43 6.71
N THR A 34 -11.71 19.50 5.82
CA THR A 34 -12.79 19.63 4.82
C THR A 34 -14.04 18.83 5.16
N HIS A 35 -13.93 17.67 5.82
CA HIS A 35 -15.05 16.75 6.07
C HIS A 35 -15.54 16.77 7.53
N VAL A 36 -14.73 17.26 8.46
CA VAL A 36 -15.02 17.20 9.89
C VAL A 36 -15.33 18.61 10.43
N ARG A 37 -16.28 18.73 11.38
CA ARG A 37 -16.58 19.99 12.07
C ARG A 37 -15.33 20.53 12.73
N LEU A 38 -15.09 21.84 12.61
CA LEU A 38 -13.83 22.49 13.05
C LEU A 38 -13.49 22.22 14.52
N ILE A 39 -14.50 22.10 15.39
CA ILE A 39 -14.31 21.82 16.82
C ILE A 39 -13.57 20.49 17.06
N PHE A 40 -13.73 19.48 16.17
CA PHE A 40 -13.02 18.20 16.23
C PHE A 40 -11.83 18.20 15.27
N ALA A 41 -11.97 18.83 14.11
CA ALA A 41 -10.93 18.85 13.07
C ALA A 41 -9.64 19.50 13.55
N LEU A 42 -9.73 20.66 14.22
CA LEU A 42 -8.54 21.39 14.66
C LEU A 42 -7.72 20.62 15.72
N PRO A 43 -8.31 20.12 16.83
CA PRO A 43 -7.55 19.32 17.79
C PRO A 43 -6.91 18.06 17.16
N CYS A 44 -7.66 17.34 16.31
CA CYS A 44 -7.15 16.14 15.65
C CYS A 44 -6.02 16.46 14.66
N SER A 45 -6.13 17.54 13.88
CA SER A 45 -5.08 18.02 12.98
C SER A 45 -3.82 18.44 13.74
N ILE A 46 -3.98 19.12 14.87
CA ILE A 46 -2.85 19.49 15.75
C ILE A 46 -2.18 18.23 16.31
N CYS A 47 -2.95 17.24 16.76
CA CYS A 47 -2.39 15.96 17.22
C CYS A 47 -1.55 15.27 16.13
N LEU A 48 -2.05 15.18 14.90
CA LEU A 48 -1.29 14.60 13.78
C LEU A 48 -0.05 15.43 13.45
N ALA A 49 -0.18 16.75 13.37
CA ALA A 49 0.96 17.65 13.09
C ALA A 49 2.05 17.54 14.14
N VAL A 50 1.69 17.55 15.43
CA VAL A 50 2.65 17.37 16.53
C VAL A 50 3.30 15.99 16.47
N SER A 51 2.54 14.92 16.17
CA SER A 51 3.10 13.58 16.01
C SER A 51 4.14 13.53 14.89
N VAL A 52 3.88 14.18 13.74
CA VAL A 52 4.83 14.31 12.63
C VAL A 52 6.05 15.15 13.03
N ILE A 53 5.88 16.24 13.75
CA ILE A 53 7.00 17.06 14.26
C ILE A 53 7.90 16.23 15.18
N LEU A 54 7.32 15.42 16.07
CA LEU A 54 8.08 14.50 16.92
C LEU A 54 8.86 13.46 16.11
N TYR A 55 8.24 12.94 15.02
CA TYR A 55 8.92 12.06 14.09
C TYR A 55 10.11 12.74 13.39
N ILE A 56 9.91 13.96 12.88
CA ILE A 56 10.96 14.77 12.24
C ILE A 56 12.09 15.01 13.21
N ARG A 57 11.81 15.48 14.44
CA ARG A 57 12.83 15.73 15.47
C ARG A 57 13.59 14.45 15.84
N GLY A 58 12.90 13.32 15.97
CA GLY A 58 13.52 12.02 16.23
C GLY A 58 14.48 11.54 15.13
N HIS A 59 14.29 12.03 13.89
CA HIS A 59 15.12 11.67 12.73
C HIS A 59 16.11 12.78 12.32
N SER A 60 15.92 14.03 12.77
CA SER A 60 16.81 15.17 12.48
C SER A 60 17.89 15.35 13.54
N GLY A 61 17.60 15.00 14.80
CA GLY A 61 18.47 15.32 15.98
C GLY A 61 19.67 14.40 16.18
N ARG A 62 19.91 13.41 15.34
CA ARG A 62 21.17 12.67 15.38
C ARG A 62 22.21 13.40 14.54
N SER A 63 22.94 14.30 15.17
CA SER A 63 24.27 14.70 14.71
C SER A 63 25.00 13.43 14.25
N ILE A 64 25.39 13.40 12.99
CA ILE A 64 26.11 12.30 12.37
C ILE A 64 27.43 12.20 13.10
N SER A 65 27.53 11.34 14.14
CA SER A 65 28.79 10.95 14.69
C SER A 65 29.63 10.41 13.53
N THR A 66 30.92 10.68 13.55
CA THR A 66 31.86 10.28 12.50
C THR A 66 31.85 8.76 12.24
N SER A 67 31.42 7.96 13.23
CA SER A 67 31.20 6.51 13.10
C SER A 67 29.88 6.17 12.34
N ASP A 68 28.86 7.04 12.38
CA ASP A 68 27.57 6.86 11.70
C ASP A 68 27.56 7.39 10.25
N ARG A 69 28.62 8.09 9.82
CA ARG A 69 28.77 8.48 8.38
C ARG A 69 28.78 7.28 7.44
N ARG A 70 29.07 6.08 7.93
CA ARG A 70 28.92 4.81 7.16
C ARG A 70 27.47 4.34 7.01
N GLY A 71 26.49 5.04 7.59
CA GLY A 71 25.06 4.68 7.62
C GLY A 71 24.13 5.65 6.90
N SER A 72 24.61 6.78 6.36
CA SER A 72 23.80 7.63 5.48
C SER A 72 23.62 6.91 4.14
N GLY A 73 22.36 6.63 3.75
CA GLY A 73 22.07 6.09 2.44
C GLY A 73 22.58 7.07 1.39
N GLN A 74 23.60 6.69 0.63
CA GLN A 74 24.06 7.45 -0.52
C GLN A 74 23.58 6.76 -1.78
N ILE A 75 22.94 7.51 -2.65
CA ILE A 75 22.59 7.07 -4.00
C ILE A 75 23.20 8.02 -5.02
N SER A 76 23.60 7.50 -6.18
CA SER A 76 24.08 8.36 -7.25
C SER A 76 22.93 9.16 -7.85
N LEU A 77 23.24 10.32 -8.44
CA LEU A 77 22.25 11.11 -9.20
C LEU A 77 21.62 10.25 -10.31
N LEU A 78 22.43 9.44 -10.99
CA LEU A 78 21.93 8.50 -12.01
C LEU A 78 20.91 7.53 -11.42
N THR A 79 21.17 6.97 -10.22
CA THR A 79 20.21 6.08 -9.54
C THR A 79 18.92 6.83 -9.20
N ALA A 80 18.99 8.06 -8.68
CA ALA A 80 17.81 8.85 -8.34
C ALA A 80 16.96 9.19 -9.56
N VAL A 81 17.61 9.53 -10.68
CA VAL A 81 16.96 9.81 -11.97
C VAL A 81 16.37 8.52 -12.56
N SER A 82 17.08 7.38 -12.48
CA SER A 82 16.55 6.08 -12.91
C SER A 82 15.30 5.70 -12.11
N CYS A 83 15.28 5.93 -10.78
CA CYS A 83 14.09 5.72 -9.95
C CYS A 83 12.92 6.56 -10.44
N LEU A 84 13.16 7.85 -10.74
CA LEU A 84 12.12 8.75 -11.23
C LEU A 84 11.59 8.32 -12.60
N PHE A 85 12.48 7.97 -13.51
CA PHE A 85 12.12 7.54 -14.85
C PHE A 85 11.31 6.23 -14.84
N ILE A 86 11.76 5.23 -14.07
CA ILE A 86 11.04 3.95 -13.94
C ILE A 86 9.69 4.16 -13.25
N ALA A 87 9.62 5.02 -12.23
CA ALA A 87 8.36 5.38 -11.58
C ALA A 87 7.38 6.02 -12.57
N ALA A 88 7.86 6.98 -13.39
CA ALA A 88 7.05 7.63 -14.41
C ALA A 88 6.53 6.62 -15.45
N LEU A 89 7.38 5.77 -15.99
CA LEU A 89 6.98 4.73 -16.96
C LEU A 89 5.97 3.75 -16.37
N TRP A 90 6.20 3.27 -15.15
CA TRP A 90 5.31 2.30 -14.52
C TRP A 90 3.95 2.93 -14.18
N THR A 91 3.93 4.18 -13.72
CA THR A 91 2.69 4.96 -13.54
C THR A 91 1.97 5.18 -14.88
N PHE A 92 2.70 5.50 -15.94
CA PHE A 92 2.11 5.69 -17.27
C PHE A 92 1.34 4.42 -17.71
N PHE A 93 1.98 3.25 -17.66
CA PHE A 93 1.37 2.00 -18.08
C PHE A 93 0.26 1.50 -17.14
N SER A 94 0.13 2.04 -15.94
CA SER A 94 -0.97 1.69 -15.03
C SER A 94 -2.32 2.33 -15.41
N GLY A 95 -2.33 3.33 -16.29
CA GLY A 95 -3.52 4.09 -16.65
C GLY A 95 -3.90 5.21 -15.68
N ILE A 96 -3.13 5.41 -14.59
CA ILE A 96 -3.36 6.50 -13.63
C ILE A 96 -3.20 7.85 -14.32
N GLY A 97 -4.18 8.75 -14.13
CA GLY A 97 -4.22 10.04 -14.81
C GLY A 97 -4.79 9.98 -16.23
N GLY A 98 -5.20 8.80 -16.72
CA GLY A 98 -5.83 8.66 -18.02
C GLY A 98 -4.88 8.72 -19.22
N PHE A 99 -3.56 8.60 -19.01
CA PHE A 99 -2.56 8.66 -20.09
C PHE A 99 -2.35 7.33 -20.82
N PHE A 100 -2.84 6.23 -20.26
CA PHE A 100 -2.82 4.90 -20.84
C PHE A 100 -4.11 4.15 -20.51
N SER A 101 -4.32 2.94 -21.09
CA SER A 101 -5.53 2.15 -20.90
C SER A 101 -5.69 1.72 -19.44
N GLN A 102 -6.89 1.90 -18.90
CA GLN A 102 -7.26 1.65 -17.52
C GLN A 102 -7.81 0.23 -17.33
N SER A 103 -7.65 -0.33 -16.14
CA SER A 103 -8.31 -1.58 -15.75
C SER A 103 -9.79 -1.34 -15.41
N TYR A 104 -10.57 -2.42 -15.32
CA TYR A 104 -12.01 -2.34 -15.03
C TYR A 104 -12.33 -1.61 -13.71
N ASP A 105 -11.52 -1.80 -12.69
CA ASP A 105 -11.71 -1.14 -11.39
C ASP A 105 -11.67 0.41 -11.45
N PHE A 106 -11.12 0.97 -12.52
CA PHE A 106 -11.13 2.44 -12.69
C PHE A 106 -12.54 2.99 -12.90
N HIS A 107 -13.54 2.20 -13.30
CA HIS A 107 -14.93 2.66 -13.35
C HIS A 107 -15.40 3.20 -11.99
N GLY A 108 -15.20 2.43 -10.94
CA GLY A 108 -15.54 2.86 -9.58
C GLY A 108 -14.65 4.00 -9.06
N ARG A 109 -13.33 3.99 -9.38
CA ARG A 109 -12.41 5.05 -8.95
C ARG A 109 -12.68 6.37 -9.64
N ASN A 110 -12.91 6.36 -10.94
CA ASN A 110 -13.26 7.56 -11.68
C ASN A 110 -14.60 8.12 -11.23
N ALA A 111 -15.59 7.26 -10.89
CA ALA A 111 -16.85 7.70 -10.30
C ALA A 111 -16.64 8.43 -8.97
N ILE A 112 -15.79 7.92 -8.08
CA ILE A 112 -15.42 8.61 -6.82
C ILE A 112 -14.75 9.96 -7.12
N ILE A 113 -13.84 10.00 -8.09
CA ILE A 113 -13.15 11.25 -8.49
C ILE A 113 -14.17 12.26 -9.05
N HIS A 114 -15.13 11.83 -9.87
CA HIS A 114 -16.20 12.70 -10.38
C HIS A 114 -17.03 13.26 -9.23
N ASP A 115 -17.46 12.42 -8.28
CA ASP A 115 -18.23 12.88 -7.14
C ASP A 115 -17.45 13.87 -6.27
N LEU A 116 -16.17 13.61 -5.99
CA LEU A 116 -15.29 14.52 -5.27
C LEU A 116 -15.04 15.84 -6.02
N PHE A 117 -14.92 15.80 -7.35
CA PHE A 117 -14.62 16.98 -8.17
C PHE A 117 -15.84 17.88 -8.34
N ASN A 118 -17.02 17.30 -8.56
CA ASN A 118 -18.22 18.04 -8.90
C ASN A 118 -19.03 18.53 -7.69
N ASN A 119 -18.85 17.93 -6.51
CA ASN A 119 -19.64 18.25 -5.34
C ASN A 119 -18.80 18.95 -4.24
N PRO A 120 -19.43 19.76 -3.36
CA PRO A 120 -18.77 20.24 -2.14
C PRO A 120 -18.39 19.07 -1.22
N TRP A 121 -17.41 19.29 -0.33
CA TRP A 121 -16.96 18.29 0.64
C TRP A 121 -17.49 18.58 2.04
N PRO A 122 -18.01 17.59 2.79
CA PRO A 122 -18.27 16.18 2.42
C PRO A 122 -19.29 16.07 1.29
N VAL A 123 -19.20 15.00 0.48
CA VAL A 123 -20.13 14.77 -0.63
C VAL A 123 -21.39 14.11 -0.09
N TYR A 124 -22.49 14.87 -0.06
CA TYR A 124 -23.84 14.38 0.22
C TYR A 124 -24.61 14.24 -1.09
N PHE A 125 -25.31 13.14 -1.27
CA PHE A 125 -26.11 12.93 -2.48
C PHE A 125 -27.53 13.48 -2.27
N ALA A 126 -27.96 14.35 -3.18
CA ALA A 126 -29.29 14.95 -3.12
C ALA A 126 -30.38 13.88 -3.15
N ASP A 127 -31.49 14.14 -2.45
CA ASP A 127 -32.68 13.28 -2.41
C ASP A 127 -32.44 11.85 -1.89
N THR A 128 -31.31 11.62 -1.21
CA THR A 128 -30.99 10.33 -0.60
C THR A 128 -30.41 10.52 0.80
N PRO A 129 -30.56 9.52 1.70
CA PRO A 129 -29.91 9.56 3.01
C PRO A 129 -28.44 9.08 2.93
N TYR A 130 -27.76 9.28 1.80
CA TYR A 130 -26.41 8.75 1.59
C TYR A 130 -25.39 9.84 1.34
N ALA A 131 -24.16 9.55 1.78
CA ALA A 131 -22.97 10.34 1.48
C ALA A 131 -21.86 9.43 0.96
N LEU A 132 -20.97 10.01 0.15
CA LEU A 132 -19.76 9.31 -0.29
C LEU A 132 -18.93 8.91 0.91
N THR A 133 -18.78 7.61 1.13
CA THR A 133 -18.06 7.04 2.26
C THR A 133 -17.11 5.96 1.76
N TYR A 134 -15.88 6.36 1.50
CA TYR A 134 -14.85 5.48 0.97
C TYR A 134 -13.47 5.97 1.38
N TYR A 135 -12.45 5.16 1.23
CA TYR A 135 -11.07 5.56 1.51
C TYR A 135 -10.52 6.46 0.40
N THR A 136 -10.89 7.74 0.46
CA THR A 136 -10.67 8.76 -0.57
C THR A 136 -9.28 9.41 -0.54
N GLY A 137 -8.42 9.04 0.40
CA GLY A 137 -7.16 9.72 0.70
C GLY A 137 -6.27 10.00 -0.51
N TYR A 138 -6.25 9.08 -1.47
CA TYR A 138 -5.39 9.21 -2.66
C TYR A 138 -5.83 10.32 -3.62
N TRP A 139 -7.09 10.72 -3.58
CA TRP A 139 -7.66 11.70 -4.52
C TRP A 139 -7.91 13.06 -3.90
N LEU A 140 -7.91 13.18 -2.57
CA LEU A 140 -8.22 14.44 -1.89
C LEU A 140 -7.28 15.59 -2.28
N VAL A 141 -5.97 15.31 -2.41
CA VAL A 141 -5.00 16.35 -2.77
C VAL A 141 -5.12 16.76 -4.23
N PRO A 142 -5.03 15.85 -5.23
CA PRO A 142 -5.11 16.24 -6.63
C PRO A 142 -6.47 16.86 -6.98
N VAL A 143 -7.58 16.32 -6.47
CA VAL A 143 -8.91 16.90 -6.71
C VAL A 143 -9.05 18.25 -6.02
N GLY A 144 -8.65 18.36 -4.74
CA GLY A 144 -8.72 19.63 -4.01
C GLY A 144 -7.94 20.74 -4.67
N LEU A 145 -6.72 20.45 -5.14
CA LEU A 145 -5.93 21.42 -5.89
C LEU A 145 -6.59 21.79 -7.23
N ALA A 146 -7.08 20.80 -7.99
CA ALA A 146 -7.72 21.06 -9.28
C ALA A 146 -8.98 21.92 -9.15
N LYS A 147 -9.79 21.72 -8.09
CA LYS A 147 -10.98 22.56 -7.81
C LYS A 147 -10.62 24.04 -7.65
N LEU A 148 -9.43 24.39 -7.14
CA LEU A 148 -8.98 25.77 -7.02
C LEU A 148 -8.74 26.43 -8.40
N PHE A 149 -8.49 25.65 -9.44
CA PHE A 149 -8.31 26.15 -10.79
C PHE A 149 -9.61 26.30 -11.57
N VAL A 150 -10.71 25.64 -11.16
CA VAL A 150 -12.00 25.70 -11.90
C VAL A 150 -12.44 27.14 -12.20
N PRO A 151 -12.40 28.11 -11.27
CA PRO A 151 -12.80 29.50 -11.56
C PRO A 151 -11.91 30.21 -12.58
N LEU A 152 -10.67 29.75 -12.78
CA LEU A 152 -9.67 30.39 -13.65
C LEU A 152 -9.66 29.80 -15.06
N ILE A 153 -9.83 28.48 -15.19
CA ILE A 153 -9.62 27.76 -16.47
C ILE A 153 -10.83 26.95 -16.92
N GLY A 154 -11.92 26.93 -16.15
CA GLY A 154 -13.10 26.09 -16.41
C GLY A 154 -12.94 24.63 -15.99
N SER A 155 -14.08 23.91 -15.92
CA SER A 155 -14.14 22.53 -15.38
C SER A 155 -13.35 21.54 -16.21
N ASP A 156 -13.44 21.58 -17.54
CA ASP A 156 -12.75 20.58 -18.40
C ASP A 156 -11.24 20.70 -18.33
N ALA A 157 -10.70 21.94 -18.34
CA ALA A 157 -9.28 22.15 -18.17
C ALA A 157 -8.80 21.78 -16.75
N ALA A 158 -9.58 22.09 -15.73
CA ALA A 158 -9.29 21.72 -14.35
C ALA A 158 -9.32 20.19 -14.14
N TRP A 159 -10.20 19.46 -14.83
CA TRP A 159 -10.21 17.98 -14.86
C TRP A 159 -8.90 17.42 -15.41
N ASN A 160 -8.38 18.01 -16.51
CA ASN A 160 -7.08 17.60 -17.05
C ASN A 160 -5.92 17.91 -16.09
N VAL A 161 -6.02 19.04 -15.37
CA VAL A 161 -5.06 19.36 -14.28
C VAL A 161 -5.13 18.32 -13.18
N MET A 162 -6.32 17.91 -12.75
CA MET A 162 -6.51 16.84 -11.74
C MET A 162 -5.86 15.53 -12.17
N ASN A 163 -6.09 15.08 -13.40
CA ASN A 163 -5.48 13.88 -13.96
C ASN A 163 -3.94 13.96 -13.95
N THR A 164 -3.40 15.10 -14.33
CA THR A 164 -1.96 15.36 -14.33
C THR A 164 -1.38 15.37 -12.92
N LEU A 165 -2.06 16.01 -11.97
CA LEU A 165 -1.64 16.02 -10.56
C LEU A 165 -1.65 14.63 -9.95
N GLN A 166 -2.67 13.80 -10.23
CA GLN A 166 -2.74 12.41 -9.78
C GLN A 166 -1.57 11.57 -10.32
N TYR A 167 -1.23 11.75 -11.59
CA TYR A 167 -0.06 11.10 -12.19
C TYR A 167 1.24 11.54 -11.49
N ILE A 168 1.46 12.85 -11.32
CA ILE A 168 2.65 13.40 -10.66
C ILE A 168 2.76 12.92 -9.21
N GLU A 169 1.65 12.91 -8.45
CA GLU A 169 1.62 12.41 -7.08
C GLU A 169 2.02 10.93 -7.02
N THR A 170 1.49 10.12 -7.92
CA THR A 170 1.85 8.69 -8.00
C THR A 170 3.32 8.49 -8.33
N VAL A 171 3.86 9.23 -9.30
CA VAL A 171 5.30 9.20 -9.65
C VAL A 171 6.16 9.60 -8.44
N TRP A 172 5.77 10.64 -7.70
CA TRP A 172 6.44 11.07 -6.48
C TRP A 172 6.42 10.00 -5.40
N MET A 173 5.26 9.39 -5.13
CA MET A 173 5.12 8.33 -4.13
C MET A 173 5.93 7.08 -4.52
N LEU A 174 5.93 6.67 -5.79
CA LEU A 174 6.74 5.56 -6.29
C LEU A 174 8.23 5.87 -6.23
N TRP A 175 8.64 7.11 -6.51
CA TRP A 175 10.04 7.52 -6.32
C TRP A 175 10.46 7.36 -4.85
N ILE A 176 9.62 7.75 -3.90
CA ILE A 176 9.85 7.52 -2.47
C ILE A 176 9.99 6.02 -2.18
N VAL A 177 9.08 5.18 -2.68
CA VAL A 177 9.13 3.72 -2.54
C VAL A 177 10.47 3.18 -3.04
N PHE A 178 10.88 3.55 -4.24
CA PHE A 178 12.11 3.07 -4.86
C PHE A 178 13.36 3.51 -4.11
N VAL A 179 13.42 4.77 -3.67
CA VAL A 179 14.57 5.27 -2.89
C VAL A 179 14.62 4.60 -1.52
N LEU A 180 13.48 4.45 -0.82
CA LEU A 180 13.43 3.71 0.44
C LEU A 180 13.86 2.26 0.24
N LEU A 181 13.38 1.58 -0.79
CA LEU A 181 13.72 0.19 -1.08
C LEU A 181 15.23 0.02 -1.33
N ILE A 182 15.82 0.83 -2.23
CA ILE A 182 17.24 0.76 -2.55
C ILE A 182 18.10 1.04 -1.32
N THR A 183 17.71 1.99 -0.49
CA THR A 183 18.48 2.37 0.70
C THR A 183 18.40 1.36 1.86
N LEU A 184 17.49 0.37 1.80
CA LEU A 184 17.53 -0.81 2.68
C LEU A 184 18.76 -1.68 2.41
N PHE A 185 19.23 -1.73 1.16
CA PHE A 185 20.34 -2.55 0.72
C PHE A 185 21.59 -1.70 0.59
N ARG A 186 22.39 -1.66 1.66
CA ARG A 186 23.62 -0.84 1.72
C ARG A 186 24.55 -1.17 0.54
N LYS A 187 24.98 -0.14 -0.23
CA LYS A 187 25.95 -0.24 -1.32
C LYS A 187 25.57 -1.26 -2.41
N THR A 188 24.33 -1.21 -2.87
CA THR A 188 23.97 -2.03 -4.02
C THR A 188 24.65 -1.54 -5.30
N ARG A 189 25.26 -2.49 -6.02
CA ARG A 189 25.84 -2.24 -7.35
C ARG A 189 24.76 -2.23 -8.46
N TYR A 190 23.59 -2.80 -8.18
CA TYR A 190 22.57 -3.09 -9.18
C TYR A 190 21.19 -2.52 -8.77
N PRO A 191 21.04 -1.20 -8.61
CA PRO A 191 19.76 -0.62 -8.15
C PRO A 191 18.60 -0.93 -9.11
N VAL A 192 18.82 -0.89 -10.42
CA VAL A 192 17.77 -1.18 -11.41
C VAL A 192 17.25 -2.61 -11.30
N LEU A 193 18.11 -3.60 -11.02
CA LEU A 193 17.65 -4.97 -10.81
C LEU A 193 16.75 -5.11 -9.58
N ILE A 194 17.01 -4.34 -8.52
CA ILE A 194 16.13 -4.29 -7.35
C ILE A 194 14.75 -3.75 -7.74
N LEU A 195 14.69 -2.71 -8.56
CA LEU A 195 13.43 -2.13 -9.01
C LEU A 195 12.68 -3.08 -9.94
N LEU A 196 13.37 -3.74 -10.86
CA LEU A 196 12.76 -4.76 -11.71
C LEU A 196 12.24 -5.94 -10.89
N PHE A 197 13.00 -6.38 -9.88
CA PHE A 197 12.53 -7.42 -8.97
C PHE A 197 11.27 -6.98 -8.22
N PHE A 198 11.20 -5.73 -7.76
CA PHE A 198 10.01 -5.17 -7.14
C PHE A 198 8.80 -5.17 -8.09
N ILE A 199 8.96 -4.66 -9.30
CA ILE A 199 7.89 -4.51 -10.30
C ILE A 199 7.34 -5.87 -10.73
N PHE A 200 8.22 -6.86 -10.92
CA PHE A 200 7.86 -8.18 -11.46
C PHE A 200 7.72 -9.27 -10.39
N PHE A 201 7.77 -8.94 -9.10
CA PHE A 201 7.57 -9.91 -8.03
C PHE A 201 6.12 -10.38 -7.95
N SER A 202 5.93 -11.72 -7.98
CA SER A 202 4.63 -12.38 -7.88
C SER A 202 4.78 -13.80 -7.33
N GLY A 203 3.64 -14.43 -7.04
CA GLY A 203 3.52 -15.87 -6.83
C GLY A 203 3.72 -16.67 -8.12
N LEU A 204 3.42 -17.95 -8.08
CA LEU A 204 3.48 -18.86 -9.23
C LEU A 204 2.09 -19.08 -9.87
N ASP A 205 1.28 -18.04 -9.92
CA ASP A 205 -0.10 -18.03 -10.44
C ASP A 205 -0.25 -18.72 -11.78
N ILE A 206 0.69 -18.43 -12.70
CA ILE A 206 0.66 -18.97 -14.07
C ILE A 206 0.63 -20.50 -14.11
N ILE A 207 1.30 -21.17 -13.17
CA ILE A 207 1.33 -22.65 -13.10
C ILE A 207 -0.09 -23.16 -12.81
N MET A 208 -0.74 -22.60 -11.79
CA MET A 208 -2.07 -23.03 -11.39
C MET A 208 -3.14 -22.58 -12.36
N TYR A 209 -2.98 -21.38 -12.93
CA TYR A 209 -3.87 -20.90 -13.98
C TYR A 209 -3.84 -21.85 -15.19
N TYR A 210 -2.64 -22.26 -15.64
CA TYR A 210 -2.48 -23.22 -16.72
C TYR A 210 -3.11 -24.59 -16.40
N VAL A 211 -2.88 -25.10 -15.19
CA VAL A 211 -3.49 -26.38 -14.75
C VAL A 211 -5.01 -26.34 -14.78
N ASN A 212 -5.61 -25.19 -14.42
CA ASN A 212 -7.06 -25.03 -14.36
C ASN A 212 -7.71 -24.69 -15.73
N ASN A 213 -7.03 -23.92 -16.58
CA ASN A 213 -7.61 -23.29 -17.78
C ASN A 213 -6.87 -23.60 -19.10
N GLY A 214 -5.75 -24.35 -19.06
CA GLY A 214 -4.89 -24.56 -20.21
C GLY A 214 -4.13 -23.27 -20.62
N TRP A 215 -3.58 -23.25 -21.85
CA TRP A 215 -2.75 -22.14 -22.35
C TRP A 215 -3.50 -20.87 -22.78
N LYS A 216 -4.76 -20.72 -22.44
CA LYS A 216 -5.53 -19.51 -22.75
C LYS A 216 -5.17 -18.40 -21.74
N LEU A 217 -4.33 -17.46 -22.15
CA LEU A 217 -3.89 -16.31 -21.33
C LEU A 217 -4.81 -15.08 -21.55
N ASP A 218 -6.11 -15.28 -21.48
CA ASP A 218 -7.10 -14.26 -21.83
C ASP A 218 -7.66 -13.53 -20.61
N SER A 219 -7.37 -14.04 -19.40
CA SER A 219 -7.91 -13.51 -18.16
C SER A 219 -6.81 -13.26 -17.12
N HIS A 220 -7.22 -12.66 -16.02
CA HIS A 220 -6.38 -12.31 -14.89
C HIS A 220 -5.82 -13.58 -14.22
N LEU A 221 -4.50 -13.76 -14.26
CA LEU A 221 -3.86 -15.01 -13.81
C LEU A 221 -4.05 -15.28 -12.32
N GLU A 222 -4.11 -14.24 -11.50
CA GLU A 222 -4.22 -14.32 -10.04
C GLU A 222 -5.58 -14.86 -9.56
N TRP A 223 -6.59 -15.00 -10.44
CA TRP A 223 -7.90 -15.55 -10.11
C TRP A 223 -7.95 -17.09 -10.15
N TRP A 224 -6.82 -17.75 -10.28
CA TRP A 224 -6.76 -19.22 -10.30
C TRP A 224 -7.36 -19.87 -9.05
N SER A 225 -7.29 -19.21 -7.89
CA SER A 225 -7.81 -19.70 -6.61
C SER A 225 -9.28 -19.33 -6.37
N VAL A 226 -9.86 -18.38 -7.10
CA VAL A 226 -11.25 -17.87 -7.02
C VAL A 226 -11.53 -17.14 -5.69
N ILE A 227 -11.26 -17.78 -4.54
CA ILE A 227 -11.60 -17.25 -3.20
C ILE A 227 -10.48 -16.38 -2.63
N TRP A 228 -9.23 -16.73 -2.89
CA TRP A 228 -8.05 -16.05 -2.36
C TRP A 228 -7.20 -15.47 -3.48
N GLN A 229 -6.61 -14.34 -3.21
CA GLN A 229 -5.71 -13.69 -4.15
C GLN A 229 -4.58 -13.01 -3.39
N TYR A 230 -3.34 -13.28 -3.79
CA TYR A 230 -2.17 -12.49 -3.46
C TYR A 230 -1.62 -11.87 -4.74
N SER A 231 -1.55 -10.55 -4.76
CA SER A 231 -1.28 -9.86 -6.02
C SER A 231 0.17 -9.46 -6.19
N SER A 232 0.63 -9.53 -7.42
CA SER A 232 1.89 -8.94 -7.85
C SER A 232 1.89 -7.43 -7.60
N ASN A 233 3.06 -6.83 -7.44
CA ASN A 233 3.13 -5.38 -7.27
C ASN A 233 2.60 -4.63 -8.50
N THR A 234 2.75 -5.18 -9.71
CA THR A 234 2.18 -4.57 -10.92
C THR A 234 0.65 -4.65 -10.92
N THR A 235 0.07 -5.80 -10.56
CA THR A 235 -1.39 -5.90 -10.37
C THR A 235 -1.87 -4.91 -9.32
N CYS A 236 -1.17 -4.82 -8.17
CA CYS A 236 -1.50 -3.86 -7.14
C CYS A 236 -1.49 -2.41 -7.65
N LEU A 237 -0.50 -2.02 -8.48
CA LEU A 237 -0.46 -0.68 -9.05
C LEU A 237 -1.56 -0.44 -10.09
N PHE A 238 -1.87 -1.43 -10.94
CA PHE A 238 -2.81 -1.28 -12.05
C PHE A 238 -4.27 -1.38 -11.60
N TRP A 239 -4.53 -2.08 -10.47
CA TRP A 239 -5.89 -2.32 -9.99
C TRP A 239 -6.22 -1.60 -8.68
N VAL A 240 -5.28 -1.46 -7.73
CA VAL A 240 -5.53 -0.97 -6.36
C VAL A 240 -4.46 0.01 -5.89
N TYR A 241 -3.94 0.85 -6.80
CA TYR A 241 -2.84 1.79 -6.52
C TYR A 241 -3.06 2.68 -5.30
N ASN A 242 -4.28 3.15 -5.12
CA ASN A 242 -4.68 4.00 -4.01
C ASN A 242 -4.49 3.36 -2.63
N GLN A 243 -4.41 2.05 -2.57
CA GLN A 243 -4.20 1.26 -1.36
C GLN A 243 -2.76 0.73 -1.26
N ALA A 244 -2.21 0.25 -2.39
CA ALA A 244 -0.92 -0.42 -2.43
C ALA A 244 0.25 0.55 -2.24
N VAL A 245 0.27 1.67 -2.96
CA VAL A 245 1.40 2.61 -2.93
C VAL A 245 1.63 3.20 -1.54
N PRO A 246 0.59 3.68 -0.81
CA PRO A 246 0.77 4.11 0.58
C PRO A 246 1.23 2.99 1.51
N ALA A 247 0.71 1.76 1.33
CA ALA A 247 1.12 0.61 2.13
C ALA A 247 2.59 0.25 1.92
N TRP A 248 3.10 0.29 0.68
CA TRP A 248 4.51 0.08 0.37
C TRP A 248 5.40 1.10 1.09
N ILE A 249 5.03 2.38 1.08
CA ILE A 249 5.75 3.43 1.80
C ILE A 249 5.76 3.12 3.30
N ALA A 250 4.62 2.80 3.90
CA ALA A 250 4.51 2.52 5.33
C ALA A 250 5.38 1.32 5.76
N VAL A 251 5.35 0.22 5.00
CA VAL A 251 6.17 -0.96 5.29
C VAL A 251 7.66 -0.68 5.15
N LEU A 252 8.06 0.06 4.12
CA LEU A 252 9.46 0.43 3.95
C LEU A 252 9.94 1.38 5.06
N LEU A 253 9.09 2.29 5.56
CA LEU A 253 9.37 3.08 6.75
C LEU A 253 9.51 2.20 8.00
N LEU A 254 8.65 1.19 8.17
CA LEU A 254 8.75 0.21 9.26
C LEU A 254 10.10 -0.52 9.20
N LEU A 255 10.49 -1.04 8.04
CA LEU A 255 11.77 -1.74 7.85
C LEU A 255 12.99 -0.83 8.09
N HIS A 256 12.88 0.46 7.85
CA HIS A 256 13.90 1.44 8.19
C HIS A 256 13.93 1.83 9.68
N SER A 257 12.88 1.54 10.43
CA SER A 257 12.71 1.95 11.83
C SER A 257 13.12 0.88 12.85
N GLN A 258 13.99 -0.06 12.47
CA GLN A 258 14.35 -1.30 13.18
C GLN A 258 14.80 -1.18 14.65
N LYS A 259 14.99 0.02 15.20
CA LYS A 259 15.53 0.22 16.55
C LYS A 259 14.49 0.61 17.61
N GLY A 260 13.20 0.61 17.28
CA GLY A 260 12.16 0.96 18.25
C GLY A 260 10.78 1.07 17.62
N ILE A 261 9.78 0.86 18.45
CA ILE A 261 8.37 0.88 18.05
C ILE A 261 7.69 2.25 18.27
N ARG A 262 8.52 3.26 18.61
CA ARG A 262 8.08 4.60 19.02
C ARG A 262 7.19 5.33 18.03
N PHE A 263 7.24 4.98 16.74
CA PHE A 263 6.50 5.65 15.67
C PHE A 263 5.61 4.70 14.85
N TYR A 264 5.40 3.48 15.33
CA TYR A 264 4.69 2.46 14.56
C TYR A 264 3.22 2.81 14.35
N ALA A 265 2.55 3.36 15.37
CA ALA A 265 1.17 3.81 15.22
C ALA A 265 1.07 5.00 14.25
N LEU A 266 1.98 5.99 14.32
CA LEU A 266 2.00 7.08 13.35
C LEU A 266 2.15 6.56 11.91
N ILE A 267 3.13 5.64 11.68
CA ILE A 267 3.38 5.08 10.34
C ILE A 267 2.16 4.27 9.86
N GLY A 268 1.62 3.38 10.70
CA GLY A 268 0.46 2.56 10.33
C GLY A 268 -0.80 3.41 10.09
N LEU A 269 -1.14 4.29 11.02
CA LEU A 269 -2.34 5.11 10.90
C LEU A 269 -2.27 6.17 9.79
N SER A 270 -1.08 6.51 9.32
CA SER A 270 -0.93 7.41 8.16
C SER A 270 -1.55 6.85 6.88
N ILE A 271 -1.76 5.53 6.80
CA ILE A 271 -2.42 4.90 5.64
C ILE A 271 -3.91 4.64 5.85
N ALA A 272 -4.49 4.99 6.99
CA ALA A 272 -5.89 4.70 7.30
C ALA A 272 -6.85 5.29 6.25
N ILE A 273 -6.67 6.56 5.87
CA ILE A 273 -7.53 7.25 4.90
C ILE A 273 -7.38 6.69 3.46
N TYR A 274 -6.32 5.93 3.19
CA TYR A 274 -6.08 5.31 1.88
C TYR A 274 -6.67 3.92 1.78
N SER A 275 -6.68 3.13 2.85
CA SER A 275 -7.40 1.85 2.94
C SER A 275 -7.29 1.22 4.34
N PRO A 276 -8.40 0.68 4.86
CA PRO A 276 -8.39 -0.08 6.11
C PRO A 276 -7.71 -1.44 5.98
N PHE A 277 -7.75 -2.11 4.83
CA PHE A 277 -7.26 -3.48 4.67
C PHE A 277 -5.73 -3.59 4.80
N PRO A 278 -4.91 -2.82 4.07
CA PRO A 278 -3.46 -2.80 4.31
C PRO A 278 -3.09 -2.31 5.71
N LEU A 279 -3.90 -1.42 6.31
CA LEU A 279 -3.70 -1.00 7.69
C LEU A 279 -3.85 -2.19 8.67
N VAL A 280 -4.86 -3.06 8.48
CA VAL A 280 -5.03 -4.28 9.29
C VAL A 280 -3.84 -5.21 9.13
N GLY A 281 -3.37 -5.45 7.89
CA GLY A 281 -2.17 -6.25 7.65
C GLY A 281 -0.91 -5.67 8.29
N PHE A 282 -0.73 -4.35 8.22
CA PHE A 282 0.36 -3.64 8.88
C PHE A 282 0.27 -3.74 10.41
N ALA A 283 -0.93 -3.56 10.97
CA ALA A 283 -1.17 -3.67 12.41
C ALA A 283 -0.88 -5.09 12.93
N LEU A 284 -1.28 -6.12 12.19
CA LEU A 284 -0.97 -7.52 12.52
C LEU A 284 0.54 -7.73 12.67
N ILE A 285 1.34 -7.22 11.76
CA ILE A 285 2.80 -7.29 11.80
C ILE A 285 3.35 -6.52 13.03
N CYS A 286 2.85 -5.31 13.28
CA CYS A 286 3.31 -4.50 14.42
C CYS A 286 2.96 -5.15 15.77
N VAL A 287 1.76 -5.71 15.90
CA VAL A 287 1.31 -6.41 17.11
C VAL A 287 2.15 -7.68 17.32
N ALA A 288 2.34 -8.49 16.27
CA ALA A 288 3.16 -9.69 16.35
C ALA A 288 4.60 -9.37 16.75
N LEU A 289 5.18 -8.30 16.19
CA LEU A 289 6.53 -7.84 16.54
C LEU A 289 6.60 -7.35 18.00
N PHE A 290 5.60 -6.58 18.46
CA PHE A 290 5.52 -6.14 19.85
C PHE A 290 5.43 -7.33 20.82
N VAL A 291 4.55 -8.30 20.53
CA VAL A 291 4.42 -9.53 21.34
C VAL A 291 5.74 -10.30 21.36
N PHE A 292 6.37 -10.50 20.21
CA PHE A 292 7.66 -11.17 20.10
C PHE A 292 8.71 -10.47 20.96
N LEU A 293 8.89 -9.16 20.79
CA LEU A 293 9.86 -8.37 21.56
C LEU A 293 9.58 -8.43 23.07
N SER A 294 8.29 -8.40 23.45
CA SER A 294 7.86 -8.46 24.85
C SER A 294 8.15 -9.83 25.50
N ILE A 295 7.93 -10.94 24.77
CA ILE A 295 8.23 -12.29 25.24
C ILE A 295 9.74 -12.46 25.46
N PHE A 296 10.56 -12.04 24.51
CA PHE A 296 12.02 -12.14 24.63
C PHE A 296 12.61 -11.17 25.65
N ALA A 297 11.94 -10.06 25.93
CA ALA A 297 12.33 -9.09 26.94
C ALA A 297 11.98 -9.52 28.37
N ARG A 298 11.08 -10.51 28.58
CA ARG A 298 10.67 -10.98 29.93
C ARG A 298 11.85 -11.39 30.81
N LYS A 299 12.93 -11.87 30.22
CA LYS A 299 14.18 -12.20 30.96
C LYS A 299 14.92 -10.96 31.49
N LYS A 300 14.57 -9.73 31.05
CA LYS A 300 15.14 -8.45 31.46
C LYS A 300 14.02 -7.43 31.64
N ARG A 301 13.50 -7.30 32.86
CA ARG A 301 12.35 -6.46 33.23
C ARG A 301 12.46 -5.01 32.71
N ASP A 302 13.67 -4.45 32.67
CA ASP A 302 13.94 -3.10 32.16
C ASP A 302 13.64 -2.95 30.66
N LYS A 303 13.80 -4.04 29.88
CA LYS A 303 13.53 -4.00 28.42
C LYS A 303 12.03 -3.98 28.11
N LEU A 304 11.21 -4.72 28.87
CA LEU A 304 9.76 -4.71 28.67
C LEU A 304 9.17 -3.33 28.95
N SER A 305 9.59 -2.71 30.08
CA SER A 305 9.19 -1.34 30.42
C SER A 305 9.58 -0.35 29.31
N GLY A 306 10.77 -0.54 28.69
CA GLY A 306 11.21 0.26 27.55
C GLY A 306 10.30 0.14 26.33
N TYR A 307 9.92 -1.09 25.93
CA TYR A 307 9.01 -1.30 24.79
C TYR A 307 7.61 -0.77 25.05
N LEU A 308 7.09 -0.91 26.29
CA LEU A 308 5.80 -0.32 26.66
C LEU A 308 5.84 1.22 26.55
N LYS A 309 6.91 1.86 27.09
CA LYS A 309 7.09 3.32 26.97
C LYS A 309 7.19 3.78 25.51
N GLU A 310 7.80 2.99 24.63
CA GLU A 310 7.86 3.30 23.20
C GLU A 310 6.51 3.09 22.51
N ALA A 311 5.78 2.02 22.82
CA ALA A 311 4.44 1.75 22.27
C ALA A 311 3.46 2.88 22.61
N PHE A 312 3.47 3.33 23.87
CA PHE A 312 2.68 4.46 24.36
C PHE A 312 3.44 5.79 24.29
N SER A 313 4.34 5.95 23.32
CA SER A 313 5.02 7.22 23.09
C SER A 313 4.01 8.33 22.75
N LEU A 314 4.32 9.57 23.13
CA LEU A 314 3.48 10.72 22.82
C LEU A 314 3.12 10.78 21.31
N SER A 315 4.06 10.47 20.42
CA SER A 315 3.79 10.44 18.98
C SER A 315 2.72 9.40 18.61
N ASN A 316 2.80 8.17 19.15
CA ASN A 316 1.82 7.13 18.87
C ASN A 316 0.44 7.50 19.45
N CYS A 317 0.37 8.00 20.67
CA CYS A 317 -0.89 8.42 21.28
C CYS A 317 -1.56 9.57 20.51
N LEU A 318 -0.78 10.57 20.10
CA LEU A 318 -1.29 11.69 19.29
C LEU A 318 -1.73 11.23 17.89
N ALA A 319 -1.03 10.30 17.26
CA ALA A 319 -1.44 9.74 15.99
C ALA A 319 -2.80 9.01 16.11
N VAL A 320 -2.99 8.21 17.16
CA VAL A 320 -4.28 7.55 17.43
C VAL A 320 -5.38 8.58 17.62
N ALA A 321 -5.18 9.57 18.50
CA ALA A 321 -6.18 10.62 18.76
C ALA A 321 -6.54 11.39 17.48
N GLY A 322 -5.54 11.73 16.66
CA GLY A 322 -5.76 12.50 15.43
C GLY A 322 -6.49 11.76 14.33
N VAL A 323 -6.43 10.41 14.30
CA VAL A 323 -7.05 9.59 13.23
C VAL A 323 -8.46 9.11 13.61
N ILE A 324 -8.91 9.27 14.86
CA ILE A 324 -10.24 8.80 15.30
C ILE A 324 -11.38 9.21 14.34
N PRO A 325 -11.53 10.50 13.92
CA PRO A 325 -12.61 10.87 13.02
C PRO A 325 -12.55 10.15 11.67
N ILE A 326 -11.34 9.87 11.17
CA ILE A 326 -11.13 9.13 9.91
C ILE A 326 -11.58 7.67 10.07
N LEU A 327 -11.24 7.02 11.18
CA LEU A 327 -11.69 5.66 11.46
C LEU A 327 -13.20 5.56 11.58
N LEU A 328 -13.84 6.53 12.29
CA LEU A 328 -15.29 6.59 12.42
C LEU A 328 -15.99 6.84 11.06
N TYR A 329 -15.39 7.66 10.20
CA TYR A 329 -15.86 7.83 8.83
C TYR A 329 -15.80 6.52 8.04
N LEU A 330 -14.67 5.81 8.08
CA LEU A 330 -14.52 4.53 7.38
C LEU A 330 -15.50 3.46 7.90
N CYS A 331 -15.75 3.43 9.21
CA CYS A 331 -16.75 2.55 9.82
C CYS A 331 -18.20 2.91 9.42
N SER A 332 -18.45 4.09 8.86
CA SER A 332 -19.76 4.52 8.37
C SER A 332 -20.10 3.99 6.99
N ASN A 333 -19.16 3.29 6.32
CA ASN A 333 -19.41 2.66 5.03
C ASN A 333 -20.36 1.46 5.20
N GLN A 334 -21.35 1.33 4.31
CA GLN A 334 -22.34 0.25 4.39
C GLN A 334 -21.75 -1.16 4.23
N SER A 335 -20.68 -1.30 3.47
CA SER A 335 -19.95 -2.57 3.34
C SER A 335 -18.98 -2.86 4.47
N ALA A 336 -18.84 -1.95 5.46
CA ALA A 336 -17.96 -2.18 6.62
C ALA A 336 -18.51 -3.23 7.59
N SER A 337 -19.71 -3.74 7.38
CA SER A 337 -20.36 -4.76 8.21
C SER A 337 -19.79 -6.16 7.90
N GLY A 338 -19.01 -6.69 8.85
CA GLY A 338 -18.73 -8.11 8.97
C GLY A 338 -17.35 -8.55 8.51
N THR A 339 -16.53 -8.91 9.48
CA THR A 339 -15.48 -9.91 9.32
C THR A 339 -16.08 -11.28 9.56
N ALA A 340 -15.83 -12.25 8.69
CA ALA A 340 -16.28 -13.63 8.86
C ALA A 340 -15.12 -14.60 8.60
N PHE A 341 -15.21 -15.79 9.16
CA PHE A 341 -14.32 -16.88 8.79
C PHE A 341 -14.75 -17.42 7.42
N HIS A 342 -13.83 -17.60 6.49
CA HIS A 342 -14.14 -18.15 5.17
C HIS A 342 -14.83 -19.52 5.25
N LEU A 343 -14.49 -20.34 6.23
CA LEU A 343 -15.12 -21.65 6.44
C LEU A 343 -16.61 -21.53 6.79
N GLU A 344 -17.01 -20.50 7.54
CA GLU A 344 -18.42 -20.26 7.92
C GLU A 344 -19.27 -19.76 6.74
N ILE A 345 -18.63 -19.12 5.77
CA ILE A 345 -19.31 -18.59 4.57
C ILE A 345 -19.62 -19.71 3.56
N TYR A 346 -18.80 -20.75 3.53
CA TYR A 346 -18.92 -21.87 2.57
C TYR A 346 -19.00 -23.22 3.28
N PRO A 347 -19.96 -23.44 4.19
CA PRO A 347 -20.06 -24.68 4.95
C PRO A 347 -20.28 -25.90 4.06
N ASP A 348 -21.03 -25.74 2.96
CA ASP A 348 -21.34 -26.83 2.03
C ASP A 348 -20.19 -27.12 1.05
N ARG A 349 -19.30 -26.17 0.84
CA ARG A 349 -18.19 -26.28 -0.12
C ARG A 349 -16.94 -26.91 0.50
N PHE A 350 -16.71 -26.67 1.78
CA PHE A 350 -15.50 -27.08 2.48
C PHE A 350 -15.80 -27.80 3.81
N SER A 351 -15.34 -29.05 3.96
CA SER A 351 -15.01 -29.55 5.29
C SER A 351 -13.71 -28.88 5.77
N PHE A 352 -13.49 -28.79 7.07
CA PHE A 352 -12.29 -28.14 7.64
C PHE A 352 -10.99 -28.68 7.03
N GLY A 353 -10.88 -29.99 6.82
CA GLY A 353 -9.69 -30.60 6.20
C GLY A 353 -9.48 -30.15 4.75
N LYS A 354 -10.54 -30.11 3.94
CA LYS A 354 -10.46 -29.61 2.54
C LYS A 354 -10.09 -28.13 2.50
N PHE A 355 -10.66 -27.33 3.39
CA PHE A 355 -10.36 -25.91 3.52
C PHE A 355 -8.88 -25.68 3.85
N LEU A 356 -8.35 -26.39 4.85
CA LEU A 356 -6.94 -26.27 5.24
C LEU A 356 -6.00 -26.71 4.10
N ILE A 357 -6.29 -27.81 3.41
CA ILE A 357 -5.51 -28.26 2.25
C ILE A 357 -5.53 -27.20 1.14
N SER A 358 -6.68 -26.57 0.90
CA SER A 358 -6.80 -25.53 -0.11
C SER A 358 -5.99 -24.28 0.24
N ILE A 359 -5.98 -23.85 1.53
CA ILE A 359 -5.12 -22.75 2.00
C ILE A 359 -3.64 -23.14 1.86
N LEU A 360 -3.24 -24.33 2.29
CA LEU A 360 -1.84 -24.75 2.17
C LEU A 360 -1.37 -24.81 0.73
N ARG A 361 -2.23 -25.24 -0.20
CA ARG A 361 -1.95 -25.20 -1.65
C ARG A 361 -1.82 -23.77 -2.15
N PHE A 362 -2.74 -22.89 -1.75
CA PHE A 362 -2.70 -21.47 -2.09
C PHE A 362 -1.42 -20.81 -1.58
N ASP A 363 -1.14 -20.93 -0.29
CA ASP A 363 0.05 -20.37 0.34
C ASP A 363 1.34 -20.89 -0.27
N PHE A 364 1.41 -22.19 -0.57
CA PHE A 364 2.60 -22.79 -1.18
C PHE A 364 2.93 -22.17 -2.53
N ILE A 365 1.92 -21.94 -3.38
CA ILE A 365 2.07 -21.37 -4.71
C ILE A 365 2.40 -19.88 -4.65
N GLU A 366 1.73 -19.13 -3.77
CA GLU A 366 1.83 -17.68 -3.74
C GLU A 366 3.13 -17.20 -3.07
N TRP A 367 3.49 -17.80 -1.94
CA TRP A 367 4.62 -17.31 -1.15
C TRP A 367 5.46 -18.42 -0.50
N GLY A 368 4.92 -19.61 -0.30
CA GLY A 368 5.55 -20.68 0.47
C GLY A 368 6.86 -21.15 -0.16
N ILE A 369 6.94 -21.24 -1.48
CA ILE A 369 8.18 -21.59 -2.21
C ILE A 369 9.28 -20.57 -1.92
N TRP A 370 8.97 -19.28 -1.95
CA TRP A 370 9.90 -18.22 -1.59
C TRP A 370 10.39 -18.36 -0.14
N ALA A 371 9.44 -18.56 0.77
CA ALA A 371 9.76 -18.74 2.19
C ALA A 371 10.64 -19.97 2.43
N LEU A 372 10.35 -21.11 1.82
CA LEU A 372 11.16 -22.32 1.98
C LEU A 372 12.61 -22.12 1.56
N LEU A 373 12.86 -21.44 0.43
CA LEU A 373 14.21 -21.12 -0.02
C LEU A 373 14.95 -20.19 0.96
N LEU A 374 14.23 -19.29 1.59
CA LEU A 374 14.78 -18.32 2.55
C LEU A 374 14.99 -18.91 3.94
N PHE A 375 14.26 -19.98 4.30
CA PHE A 375 14.19 -20.51 5.65
C PHE A 375 15.56 -20.74 6.30
N ARG A 376 16.47 -21.43 5.61
CA ARG A 376 17.81 -21.73 6.15
C ARG A 376 18.61 -20.48 6.50
N SER A 377 18.45 -19.40 5.69
CA SER A 377 19.21 -18.16 5.84
C SER A 377 18.61 -17.22 6.89
N TYR A 378 17.28 -17.22 7.02
CA TYR A 378 16.56 -16.23 7.83
C TYR A 378 15.74 -16.81 8.98
N ARG A 379 15.93 -18.10 9.32
CA ARG A 379 15.22 -18.77 10.43
C ARG A 379 15.46 -18.17 11.82
N LYS A 380 16.36 -17.21 11.97
CA LYS A 380 16.61 -16.47 13.22
C LYS A 380 16.08 -15.05 13.18
N GLU A 381 15.54 -14.60 12.06
CA GLU A 381 15.04 -13.25 11.86
C GLU A 381 13.55 -13.18 12.23
N PRO A 382 13.16 -12.45 13.30
CA PRO A 382 11.76 -12.41 13.74
C PRO A 382 10.81 -11.89 12.67
N MET A 383 11.21 -10.85 11.96
CA MET A 383 10.38 -10.21 10.94
C MET A 383 10.05 -11.16 9.77
N TYR A 384 10.97 -12.08 9.45
CA TYR A 384 10.72 -13.12 8.45
C TYR A 384 9.57 -14.04 8.88
N PHE A 385 9.59 -14.55 10.13
CA PHE A 385 8.52 -15.41 10.66
C PHE A 385 7.21 -14.65 10.81
N ILE A 386 7.26 -13.40 11.25
CA ILE A 386 6.06 -12.57 11.39
C ILE A 386 5.39 -12.36 10.04
N ALA A 387 6.17 -12.10 8.98
CA ALA A 387 5.63 -11.97 7.63
C ALA A 387 5.00 -13.29 7.15
N CYS A 388 5.69 -14.43 7.29
CA CYS A 388 5.17 -15.75 6.93
C CYS A 388 3.89 -16.10 7.72
N ALA A 389 3.88 -15.86 9.03
CA ALA A 389 2.71 -16.11 9.86
C ALA A 389 1.52 -15.23 9.49
N SER A 390 1.78 -13.95 9.14
CA SER A 390 0.74 -13.04 8.67
C SER A 390 0.14 -13.51 7.36
N LEU A 391 0.96 -13.92 6.39
CA LEU A 391 0.50 -14.46 5.11
C LEU A 391 -0.31 -15.75 5.31
N PHE A 392 0.11 -16.63 6.22
CA PHE A 392 -0.64 -17.84 6.52
C PHE A 392 -1.99 -17.58 7.18
N LEU A 393 -2.10 -16.56 8.05
CA LEU A 393 -3.31 -16.27 8.81
C LEU A 393 -4.37 -15.52 8.01
N ILE A 394 -3.96 -14.62 7.11
CA ILE A 394 -4.88 -13.74 6.38
C ILE A 394 -5.94 -14.51 5.58
N PRO A 395 -5.66 -15.63 4.87
CA PRO A 395 -6.66 -16.35 4.07
C PRO A 395 -7.79 -17.00 4.89
N PHE A 396 -7.65 -17.10 6.19
CA PHE A 396 -8.74 -17.60 7.04
C PHE A 396 -9.91 -16.62 7.19
N PHE A 397 -9.68 -15.34 6.94
CA PHE A 397 -10.63 -14.26 7.20
C PHE A 397 -11.11 -13.61 5.89
N ARG A 398 -12.36 -13.17 5.94
CA ARG A 398 -12.98 -12.30 4.95
C ARG A 398 -13.42 -11.01 5.61
N ALA A 399 -13.26 -9.88 4.93
CA ALA A 399 -13.84 -8.60 5.29
C ALA A 399 -14.13 -7.79 4.02
N GLY A 400 -15.21 -7.00 4.05
CA GLY A 400 -15.63 -6.20 2.89
C GLY A 400 -16.55 -6.95 1.92
N GLY A 401 -16.87 -6.32 0.79
CA GLY A 401 -17.90 -6.76 -0.15
C GLY A 401 -17.52 -8.01 -0.95
N TYR A 402 -16.35 -8.04 -1.57
CA TYR A 402 -15.92 -9.15 -2.43
C TYR A 402 -15.07 -10.18 -1.69
N GLU A 403 -15.11 -11.43 -2.16
CA GLU A 403 -14.51 -12.58 -1.47
C GLU A 403 -13.01 -12.44 -1.24
N ASN A 404 -12.28 -11.96 -2.22
CA ASN A 404 -10.81 -11.86 -2.21
C ASN A 404 -10.27 -10.50 -1.76
N ASP A 405 -11.12 -9.49 -1.59
CA ASP A 405 -10.73 -8.10 -1.34
C ASP A 405 -9.85 -7.92 -0.12
N PHE A 406 -10.22 -8.53 1.00
CA PHE A 406 -9.46 -8.48 2.24
C PHE A 406 -8.11 -9.17 2.09
N VAL A 407 -8.11 -10.40 1.57
CA VAL A 407 -6.91 -11.24 1.43
C VAL A 407 -5.88 -10.56 0.54
N MET A 408 -6.31 -10.05 -0.61
CA MET A 408 -5.46 -9.34 -1.57
C MET A 408 -4.76 -8.13 -0.95
N ARG A 409 -5.48 -7.34 -0.17
CA ARG A 409 -4.98 -6.04 0.29
C ARG A 409 -4.28 -6.11 1.66
N ALA A 410 -4.79 -6.94 2.58
CA ALA A 410 -4.16 -7.14 3.88
C ALA A 410 -2.80 -7.86 3.79
N SER A 411 -2.57 -8.63 2.73
CA SER A 411 -1.29 -9.32 2.49
C SER A 411 -0.17 -8.40 2.01
N ILE A 412 -0.47 -7.23 1.42
CA ILE A 412 0.51 -6.32 0.84
C ILE A 412 1.70 -6.05 1.78
N PRO A 413 1.50 -5.70 3.07
CA PRO A 413 2.62 -5.46 3.97
C PRO A 413 3.55 -6.66 4.15
N ALA A 414 3.01 -7.85 4.31
CA ALA A 414 3.79 -9.05 4.56
C ALA A 414 4.53 -9.53 3.29
N LEU A 415 3.90 -9.42 2.12
CA LEU A 415 4.53 -9.72 0.82
C LEU A 415 5.73 -8.82 0.55
N ILE A 416 5.65 -7.52 0.85
CA ILE A 416 6.79 -6.60 0.71
C ILE A 416 7.94 -6.99 1.64
N ILE A 417 7.65 -7.39 2.87
CA ILE A 417 8.68 -7.86 3.80
C ILE A 417 9.36 -9.11 3.23
N LEU A 418 8.59 -10.12 2.82
CA LEU A 418 9.11 -11.35 2.24
C LEU A 418 9.97 -11.06 1.00
N MET A 419 9.49 -10.21 0.09
CA MET A 419 10.23 -9.77 -1.10
C MET A 419 11.56 -9.12 -0.73
N THR A 420 11.63 -8.29 0.32
CA THR A 420 12.90 -7.69 0.74
C THR A 420 13.92 -8.74 1.20
N TYR A 421 13.48 -9.84 1.80
CA TYR A 421 14.34 -10.98 2.12
C TYR A 421 14.81 -11.71 0.86
N CYS A 422 13.96 -11.88 -0.15
CA CYS A 422 14.37 -12.44 -1.45
C CYS A 422 15.48 -11.59 -2.10
N ILE A 423 15.29 -10.27 -2.17
CA ILE A 423 16.29 -9.35 -2.71
C ILE A 423 17.60 -9.44 -1.92
N ARG A 424 17.54 -9.43 -0.59
CA ARG A 424 18.71 -9.56 0.27
C ARG A 424 19.45 -10.86 0.01
N TYR A 425 18.75 -11.97 -0.11
CA TYR A 425 19.31 -13.28 -0.41
C TYR A 425 20.06 -13.28 -1.75
N MET A 426 19.48 -12.72 -2.79
CA MET A 426 20.08 -12.61 -4.11
C MET A 426 21.32 -11.69 -4.13
N LEU A 427 21.30 -10.60 -3.37
CA LEU A 427 22.44 -9.68 -3.29
C LEU A 427 23.63 -10.25 -2.51
N ASP A 428 23.38 -11.12 -1.52
CA ASP A 428 24.40 -11.70 -0.64
C ASP A 428 24.96 -13.05 -1.15
N PHE A 429 24.54 -13.54 -2.33
CA PHE A 429 24.87 -14.88 -2.84
C PHE A 429 26.37 -15.19 -2.87
N ARG A 430 27.22 -14.21 -3.17
CA ARG A 430 28.69 -14.38 -3.20
C ARG A 430 29.30 -14.65 -1.82
N LYS A 431 28.70 -14.08 -0.77
CA LYS A 431 29.15 -14.26 0.62
C LYS A 431 28.69 -15.58 1.19
N THR A 432 27.52 -16.04 0.81
CA THR A 432 26.85 -17.22 1.39
C THR A 432 27.16 -18.51 0.65
N LYS A 433 27.85 -18.44 -0.52
CA LYS A 433 28.11 -19.58 -1.43
C LYS A 433 26.82 -20.31 -1.86
N GLN A 434 25.71 -19.63 -1.87
CA GLN A 434 24.36 -20.20 -2.15
C GLN A 434 23.99 -20.03 -3.62
N ILE A 435 24.90 -20.38 -4.54
CA ILE A 435 24.71 -20.20 -5.99
C ILE A 435 23.46 -20.95 -6.46
N LEU A 436 23.30 -22.21 -6.06
CA LEU A 436 22.15 -23.03 -6.46
C LEU A 436 20.81 -22.41 -5.99
N GLY A 437 20.75 -21.94 -4.73
CA GLY A 437 19.55 -21.28 -4.21
C GLY A 437 19.20 -20.00 -4.98
N CYS A 438 20.20 -19.21 -5.38
CA CYS A 438 19.99 -18.03 -6.21
C CYS A 438 19.52 -18.38 -7.63
N LEU A 439 20.05 -19.46 -8.23
CA LEU A 439 19.59 -19.94 -9.53
C LEU A 439 18.13 -20.38 -9.46
N ILE A 440 17.77 -21.20 -8.45
CA ILE A 440 16.38 -21.62 -8.23
C ILE A 440 15.48 -20.41 -8.04
N MET A 441 15.88 -19.43 -7.20
CA MET A 441 15.12 -18.20 -6.96
C MET A 441 14.95 -17.39 -8.25
N THR A 442 15.96 -17.33 -9.10
CA THR A 442 15.87 -16.65 -10.41
C THR A 442 14.86 -17.35 -11.33
N VAL A 443 14.87 -18.69 -11.38
CA VAL A 443 13.88 -19.45 -12.17
C VAL A 443 12.47 -19.19 -11.67
N ILE A 444 12.24 -19.26 -10.35
CA ILE A 444 10.93 -18.97 -9.75
C ILE A 444 10.50 -17.54 -10.05
N PHE A 445 11.43 -16.57 -9.95
CA PHE A 445 11.15 -15.18 -10.29
C PHE A 445 10.73 -15.00 -11.75
N VAL A 446 11.43 -15.64 -12.69
CA VAL A 446 11.09 -15.56 -14.12
C VAL A 446 9.72 -16.17 -14.40
N ILE A 447 9.38 -17.29 -13.76
CA ILE A 447 8.05 -17.91 -13.89
C ILE A 447 6.97 -16.98 -13.30
N GLY A 448 7.18 -16.48 -12.08
CA GLY A 448 6.24 -15.56 -11.41
C GLY A 448 6.07 -14.24 -12.16
N ALA A 449 7.12 -13.74 -12.82
CA ALA A 449 7.08 -12.51 -13.61
C ALA A 449 6.10 -12.58 -14.81
N ALA A 450 5.59 -13.75 -15.14
CA ALA A 450 4.53 -13.91 -16.14
C ALA A 450 3.24 -13.17 -15.74
N THR A 451 2.87 -13.18 -14.45
CA THR A 451 1.67 -12.48 -13.95
C THR A 451 1.74 -10.98 -14.22
N PRO A 452 2.73 -10.21 -13.74
CA PRO A 452 2.85 -8.80 -14.10
C PRO A 452 3.03 -8.57 -15.61
N ALA A 453 3.69 -9.47 -16.34
CA ALA A 453 3.83 -9.32 -17.79
C ALA A 453 2.48 -9.42 -18.52
N VAL A 454 1.56 -10.28 -18.06
CA VAL A 454 0.20 -10.37 -18.61
C VAL A 454 -0.59 -9.09 -18.32
N GLU A 455 -0.40 -8.45 -17.17
CA GLU A 455 -1.02 -7.16 -16.86
C GLU A 455 -0.56 -6.05 -17.83
N PHE A 456 0.74 -5.97 -18.11
CA PHE A 456 1.25 -5.07 -19.15
C PHE A 456 0.66 -5.42 -20.53
N LYS A 457 0.69 -6.70 -20.93
CA LYS A 457 0.10 -7.17 -22.19
C LYS A 457 -1.35 -6.71 -22.33
N ARG A 458 -2.15 -6.84 -21.28
CA ARG A 458 -3.56 -6.43 -21.28
C ARG A 458 -3.69 -4.93 -21.55
N GLY A 459 -2.95 -4.07 -20.84
CA GLY A 459 -2.98 -2.63 -21.08
C GLY A 459 -2.59 -2.24 -22.50
N PHE A 460 -1.54 -2.87 -23.05
CA PHE A 460 -1.13 -2.68 -24.44
C PHE A 460 -2.19 -3.18 -25.44
N TRP A 461 -2.79 -4.33 -25.18
CA TRP A 461 -3.83 -4.89 -26.02
C TRP A 461 -5.05 -3.97 -26.13
N GLU A 462 -5.52 -3.45 -24.99
CA GLU A 462 -6.61 -2.47 -24.96
C GLU A 462 -6.23 -1.18 -25.69
N PHE A 463 -5.01 -0.70 -25.54
CA PHE A 463 -4.51 0.50 -26.22
C PHE A 463 -4.47 0.33 -27.74
N ILE A 464 -3.98 -0.82 -28.24
CA ILE A 464 -3.90 -1.13 -29.69
C ILE A 464 -5.31 -1.28 -30.25
N ASN A 465 -6.20 -2.05 -29.59
CA ASN A 465 -7.55 -2.28 -30.07
C ASN A 465 -8.42 -1.01 -30.05
N ASN A 466 -8.08 -0.03 -29.22
CA ASN A 466 -8.73 1.27 -29.19
C ASN A 466 -8.10 2.29 -30.18
N GLY A 467 -7.41 1.80 -31.22
CA GLY A 467 -6.82 2.64 -32.26
C GLY A 467 -5.64 3.48 -31.78
N PHE A 468 -4.77 2.90 -30.95
CA PHE A 468 -3.61 3.57 -30.33
C PHE A 468 -4.00 4.78 -29.47
N ARG A 469 -5.15 4.67 -28.80
CA ARG A 469 -5.64 5.64 -27.82
C ARG A 469 -5.87 4.98 -26.48
N PRO A 470 -5.70 5.68 -25.37
CA PRO A 470 -6.07 5.15 -24.05
C PRO A 470 -7.53 4.75 -24.02
N LYS A 471 -7.85 3.55 -23.52
CA LYS A 471 -9.19 3.18 -23.15
C LYS A 471 -9.45 3.63 -21.72
N ILE A 472 -10.27 4.64 -21.57
CA ILE A 472 -10.60 5.22 -20.26
C ILE A 472 -11.86 4.56 -19.72
N SER A 473 -11.83 4.08 -18.51
CA SER A 473 -12.95 3.46 -17.79
C SER A 473 -13.75 4.55 -17.08
N ASP A 474 -14.56 5.32 -17.83
CA ASP A 474 -15.27 6.52 -17.33
C ASP A 474 -16.78 6.47 -17.57
N ASP A 475 -17.36 5.25 -17.64
CA ASP A 475 -18.79 5.06 -17.88
C ASP A 475 -19.64 5.44 -16.65
N PHE A 476 -19.07 5.36 -15.45
CA PHE A 476 -19.75 5.74 -14.21
C PHE A 476 -19.37 7.15 -13.80
N LYS A 477 -20.26 8.10 -13.99
CA LYS A 477 -20.03 9.52 -13.61
C LYS A 477 -20.29 9.81 -12.14
N THR A 478 -20.85 8.87 -11.42
CA THR A 478 -21.11 8.89 -9.98
C THR A 478 -21.12 7.50 -9.40
N VAL A 479 -20.78 7.34 -8.13
CA VAL A 479 -20.90 6.06 -7.42
C VAL A 479 -22.36 5.59 -7.28
N LEU A 480 -23.34 6.46 -7.47
CA LEU A 480 -24.77 6.11 -7.49
C LEU A 480 -25.23 5.52 -8.84
N SER A 481 -24.36 5.36 -9.82
CA SER A 481 -24.70 4.71 -11.08
C SER A 481 -25.34 3.32 -10.83
N PRO A 482 -26.46 2.96 -11.49
CA PRO A 482 -27.11 1.67 -11.29
C PRO A 482 -26.21 0.45 -11.58
N LEU A 483 -25.14 0.65 -12.33
CA LEU A 483 -24.17 -0.40 -12.67
C LEU A 483 -23.02 -0.50 -11.65
N ALA A 484 -22.93 0.45 -10.69
CA ALA A 484 -21.95 0.40 -9.61
C ALA A 484 -22.50 -0.42 -8.43
N ASP A 485 -21.61 -1.13 -7.72
CA ASP A 485 -21.95 -1.69 -6.40
C ASP A 485 -21.94 -0.56 -5.37
N ASN A 486 -23.08 0.11 -5.24
CA ASN A 486 -23.23 1.33 -4.47
C ASN A 486 -22.88 1.15 -2.99
N ASN A 487 -23.17 -0.02 -2.41
CA ASN A 487 -22.92 -0.29 -0.99
C ASN A 487 -21.45 -0.14 -0.60
N ASN A 488 -20.53 -0.36 -1.55
CA ASN A 488 -19.10 -0.21 -1.31
C ASN A 488 -18.63 1.25 -1.20
N PHE A 489 -19.44 2.23 -1.61
CA PHE A 489 -19.01 3.63 -1.76
C PHE A 489 -19.80 4.61 -0.93
N ILE A 490 -20.87 4.17 -0.25
CA ILE A 490 -21.78 5.05 0.45
C ILE A 490 -21.91 4.69 1.93
N GLY A 491 -22.35 5.68 2.72
CA GLY A 491 -22.72 5.53 4.12
C GLY A 491 -24.05 6.22 4.38
N ASN A 492 -24.87 5.64 5.26
CA ASN A 492 -26.16 6.22 5.67
C ASN A 492 -25.92 7.39 6.63
N THR A 493 -26.36 8.57 6.24
CA THR A 493 -26.19 9.82 7.02
C THR A 493 -27.06 9.88 8.26
N ASP A 494 -28.20 9.18 8.25
CA ASP A 494 -29.17 9.19 9.34
C ASP A 494 -28.83 8.20 10.46
N GLU A 495 -28.03 7.18 10.15
CA GLU A 495 -27.67 6.12 11.09
C GLU A 495 -26.22 6.21 11.58
N ALA A 496 -25.31 6.64 10.70
CA ALA A 496 -23.89 6.57 11.00
C ALA A 496 -23.44 7.69 11.95
N PHE A 497 -22.76 7.29 13.02
CA PHE A 497 -22.26 8.19 14.07
C PHE A 497 -21.42 9.35 13.53
N PHE A 498 -20.57 9.09 12.55
CA PHE A 498 -19.72 10.12 11.96
C PHE A 498 -20.57 11.26 11.37
N TYR A 499 -21.59 10.94 10.57
CA TYR A 499 -22.42 11.94 9.89
C TYR A 499 -23.31 12.69 10.84
N GLN A 500 -23.82 12.03 11.88
CA GLN A 500 -24.67 12.68 12.87
C GLN A 500 -23.90 13.70 13.74
N TYR A 501 -22.68 13.36 14.15
CA TYR A 501 -21.98 14.12 15.20
C TYR A 501 -20.71 14.83 14.73
N LEU A 502 -19.93 14.26 13.81
CA LEU A 502 -18.62 14.77 13.46
C LEU A 502 -18.55 15.44 12.09
N ALA A 503 -19.35 15.00 11.12
CA ALA A 503 -19.29 15.51 9.77
C ALA A 503 -19.66 17.00 9.70
N ARG A 504 -18.96 17.73 8.84
CA ARG A 504 -19.29 19.11 8.46
C ARG A 504 -20.62 19.10 7.69
N LYS A 505 -21.56 19.96 8.07
CA LYS A 505 -22.81 20.17 7.35
C LYS A 505 -22.67 21.28 6.35
#